data_223a0ec391368753a675c1dfd84a432b
#
_entry.id   223a0ec391368753a675c1dfd84a432b
#
_cell.length_a   1.000
_cell.length_b   1.000
_cell.length_c   1.000
_cell.angle_alpha   90.00
_cell.angle_beta   90.00
_cell.angle_gamma   90.00
#
_symmetry.space_group_name_H-M   'P 1'
#
loop_
_entity.id
_entity.type
_entity.pdbx_description
1 polymer ?
#
loop_
_entity_poly.entity_id
_entity_poly.type
_entity_poly.pdbx_seq_one_letter_code
_entity_poly.pdbx_strand_id
1 'polypeptide(L)'
;MKGLIVDEPWISKILRGEKHWEMRSQATAVRGLVALIRKGSGKIVGVARVTGCRGPLSLDELRANKDRHCVSMDEFESGRAMKWTTAWELIGAQSLPTPVPYKHP
;
A
#
# COMPACT_ATOMS: atom_id res chain seq x y z
N MET A 1 -0.34 11.61 12.94
CA MET A 1 -0.74 10.64 11.91
C MET A 1 0.49 10.08 11.22
N LYS A 2 0.58 8.78 11.11
CA LYS A 2 1.67 8.13 10.39
C LYS A 2 1.54 8.37 8.90
N GLY A 3 2.69 8.54 8.22
CA GLY A 3 2.74 8.63 6.77
C GLY A 3 3.16 7.30 6.17
N LEU A 4 2.54 6.94 5.06
CA LEU A 4 2.86 5.76 4.28
C LEU A 4 3.30 6.22 2.90
N ILE A 5 4.58 6.04 2.58
CA ILE A 5 5.13 6.42 1.28
C ILE A 5 4.90 5.29 0.30
N VAL A 6 4.20 5.59 -0.78
CA VAL A 6 3.83 4.60 -1.79
C VAL A 6 4.21 5.10 -3.18
N ASP A 7 4.81 4.24 -3.97
CA ASP A 7 5.22 4.55 -5.33
C ASP A 7 4.06 4.39 -6.32
N GLU A 8 4.22 4.95 -7.51
CA GLU A 8 3.33 4.66 -8.63
C GLU A 8 3.70 3.31 -9.25
N PRO A 9 2.74 2.59 -9.81
CA PRO A 9 1.33 2.95 -9.98
C PRO A 9 0.44 2.65 -8.77
N TRP A 10 1.04 2.18 -7.69
CA TRP A 10 0.31 1.63 -6.54
C TRP A 10 -0.53 2.67 -5.81
N ILE A 11 0.03 3.87 -5.57
CA ILE A 11 -0.70 4.90 -4.83
C ILE A 11 -1.95 5.36 -5.60
N SER A 12 -1.86 5.50 -6.92
CA SER A 12 -3.02 5.86 -7.74
C SER A 12 -4.08 4.76 -7.71
N LYS A 13 -3.68 3.50 -7.71
CA LYS A 13 -4.61 2.37 -7.61
C LYS A 13 -5.29 2.32 -6.25
N ILE A 14 -4.57 2.61 -5.19
CA ILE A 14 -5.14 2.70 -3.83
C ILE A 14 -6.18 3.82 -3.79
N LEU A 15 -5.83 4.99 -4.29
CA LEU A 15 -6.71 6.17 -4.26
C LEU A 15 -7.98 5.98 -5.10
N ARG A 16 -7.91 5.19 -6.17
CA ARG A 16 -9.08 4.87 -7.00
C ARG A 16 -9.94 3.74 -6.42
N GLY A 17 -9.50 3.13 -5.32
CA GLY A 17 -10.23 2.01 -4.72
C GLY A 17 -10.01 0.66 -5.41
N GLU A 18 -9.02 0.57 -6.30
CA GLU A 18 -8.71 -0.67 -7.02
C GLU A 18 -7.80 -1.59 -6.23
N LYS A 19 -6.90 -1.02 -5.42
CA LYS A 19 -5.91 -1.76 -4.65
C LYS A 19 -6.21 -1.59 -3.17
N HIS A 20 -6.39 -2.72 -2.47
CA HIS A 20 -6.72 -2.74 -1.05
C HIS A 20 -5.59 -3.26 -0.17
N TRP A 21 -4.58 -3.89 -0.76
CA TRP A 21 -3.42 -4.40 -0.05
C TRP A 21 -2.16 -3.72 -0.57
N GLU A 22 -1.49 -2.98 0.32
CA GLU A 22 -0.16 -2.45 0.03
C GLU A 22 0.87 -3.47 0.48
N MET A 23 1.71 -3.91 -0.46
CA MET A 23 2.67 -4.97 -0.20
C MET A 23 3.97 -4.41 0.36
N ARG A 24 4.39 -4.95 1.50
CA ARG A 24 5.57 -4.51 2.24
C ARG A 24 6.39 -5.72 2.67
N SER A 25 7.64 -5.45 3.12
CA SER A 25 8.53 -6.52 3.60
C SER A 25 8.24 -6.92 5.04
N GLN A 26 7.56 -6.07 5.82
CA GLN A 26 7.29 -6.31 7.23
C GLN A 26 5.86 -5.89 7.59
N ALA A 27 5.33 -6.53 8.63
CA ALA A 27 4.05 -6.14 9.21
C ALA A 27 4.21 -4.84 9.99
N THR A 28 3.09 -4.20 10.28
CA THR A 28 3.05 -2.99 11.11
C THR A 28 2.03 -3.16 12.23
N ALA A 29 2.30 -2.55 13.36
CA ALA A 29 1.35 -2.44 14.46
C ALA A 29 0.40 -1.26 14.29
N VAL A 30 0.65 -0.39 13.30
CA VAL A 30 -0.19 0.77 13.02
C VAL A 30 -1.59 0.32 12.62
N ARG A 31 -2.60 0.93 13.23
CA ARG A 31 -4.02 0.72 12.88
C ARG A 31 -4.70 2.09 12.83
N GLY A 32 -5.71 2.21 11.97
CA GLY A 32 -6.43 3.46 11.80
C GLY A 32 -5.85 4.32 10.69
N LEU A 33 -6.09 5.61 10.74
CA LEU A 33 -5.75 6.52 9.65
C LEU A 33 -4.26 6.67 9.44
N VAL A 34 -3.86 6.61 8.16
CA VAL A 34 -2.52 6.95 7.70
C VAL A 34 -2.62 7.95 6.56
N ALA A 35 -1.61 8.82 6.48
CA ALA A 35 -1.46 9.73 5.35
C ALA A 35 -0.79 8.98 4.20
N LEU A 36 -1.36 9.09 3.01
CA LEU A 36 -0.76 8.50 1.80
C LEU A 36 0.12 9.54 1.12
N ILE A 37 1.40 9.21 1.00
CA ILE A 37 2.41 10.11 0.45
C ILE A 37 2.91 9.50 -0.85
N ARG A 38 2.82 10.27 -1.95
CA ARG A 38 3.38 9.82 -3.23
C ARG A 38 4.90 9.87 -3.15
N LYS A 39 5.54 8.74 -3.40
CA LYS A 39 7.01 8.64 -3.36
C LYS A 39 7.64 9.71 -4.25
N GLY A 40 8.63 10.40 -3.70
CA GLY A 40 9.37 11.44 -4.40
C GLY A 40 8.71 12.81 -4.44
N SER A 41 7.45 12.92 -3.99
CA SER A 41 6.73 14.21 -4.03
C SER A 41 6.88 15.03 -2.74
N GLY A 42 7.13 14.36 -1.61
CA GLY A 42 7.10 15.02 -0.30
C GLY A 42 5.71 15.51 0.09
N LYS A 43 4.65 15.00 -0.55
CA LYS A 43 3.29 15.50 -0.33
C LYS A 43 2.32 14.40 0.03
N ILE A 44 1.41 14.71 0.94
CA ILE A 44 0.24 13.88 1.26
C ILE A 44 -0.78 14.09 0.14
N VAL A 45 -1.17 13.01 -0.52
CA VAL A 45 -2.15 13.07 -1.62
C VAL A 45 -3.48 12.41 -1.27
N GLY A 46 -3.55 11.75 -0.13
CA GLY A 46 -4.76 11.09 0.32
C GLY A 46 -4.60 10.50 1.71
N VAL A 47 -5.64 9.81 2.15
CA VAL A 47 -5.67 9.09 3.44
C VAL A 47 -6.30 7.72 3.23
N ALA A 48 -5.98 6.80 4.12
CA ALA A 48 -6.63 5.49 4.16
C ALA A 48 -6.57 4.96 5.60
N ARG A 49 -7.29 3.86 5.88
CA ARG A 49 -7.22 3.19 7.17
C ARG A 49 -6.49 1.86 7.01
N VAL A 50 -5.52 1.62 7.89
CA VAL A 50 -4.88 0.31 8.02
C VAL A 50 -5.73 -0.50 9.00
N THR A 51 -6.25 -1.64 8.55
CA THR A 51 -7.11 -2.50 9.37
C THR A 51 -6.40 -3.75 9.86
N GLY A 52 -5.31 -4.13 9.23
CA GLY A 52 -4.56 -5.32 9.60
C GLY A 52 -3.39 -5.58 8.69
N CYS A 53 -2.70 -6.66 8.97
CA CYS A 53 -1.62 -7.18 8.13
C CYS A 53 -1.80 -8.68 7.94
N ARG A 54 -1.36 -9.18 6.79
CA ARG A 54 -1.34 -10.62 6.49
C ARG A 54 0.01 -10.96 5.89
N GLY A 55 0.58 -12.06 6.35
CA GLY A 55 1.78 -12.56 5.71
C GLY A 55 2.87 -12.97 6.68
N PRO A 56 3.99 -13.37 6.16
CA PRO A 56 4.31 -13.40 4.71
C PRO A 56 3.41 -14.37 3.95
N LEU A 57 3.01 -13.97 2.75
CA LEU A 57 2.09 -14.76 1.91
C LEU A 57 2.86 -15.68 0.98
N SER A 58 2.30 -16.86 0.73
CA SER A 58 2.83 -17.80 -0.26
C SER A 58 2.49 -17.33 -1.68
N LEU A 59 3.13 -17.92 -2.69
CA LEU A 59 2.79 -17.63 -4.09
C LEU A 59 1.33 -17.96 -4.40
N ASP A 60 0.80 -19.04 -3.83
CA ASP A 60 -0.60 -19.42 -4.03
C ASP A 60 -1.55 -18.40 -3.42
N GLU A 61 -1.23 -17.91 -2.22
CA GLU A 61 -2.02 -16.85 -1.57
C GLU A 61 -1.96 -15.55 -2.34
N LEU A 62 -0.79 -15.19 -2.86
CA LEU A 62 -0.61 -13.99 -3.69
C LEU A 62 -1.43 -14.12 -4.97
N ARG A 63 -1.41 -15.29 -5.62
CA ARG A 63 -2.19 -15.53 -6.84
C ARG A 63 -3.68 -15.44 -6.58
N ALA A 64 -4.15 -15.99 -5.46
CA ALA A 64 -5.56 -15.97 -5.09
C ALA A 64 -6.07 -14.56 -4.74
N ASN A 65 -5.17 -13.63 -4.42
CA ASN A 65 -5.52 -12.28 -3.99
C ASN A 65 -5.00 -11.19 -4.93
N LYS A 66 -4.80 -11.54 -6.20
CA LYS A 66 -4.30 -10.62 -7.23
C LYS A 66 -5.15 -9.35 -7.33
N ASP A 67 -6.46 -9.47 -7.20
CA ASP A 67 -7.39 -8.36 -7.25
C ASP A 67 -7.23 -7.39 -6.06
N ARG A 68 -6.69 -7.87 -4.94
CA ARG A 68 -6.46 -7.04 -3.76
C ARG A 68 -5.12 -6.32 -3.80
N HIS A 69 -4.04 -6.99 -4.21
CA HIS A 69 -2.71 -6.36 -4.24
C HIS A 69 -2.36 -5.72 -5.58
N CYS A 70 -2.97 -6.13 -6.66
CA CYS A 70 -2.78 -5.58 -8.01
C CYS A 70 -1.35 -5.69 -8.56
N VAL A 71 -0.49 -6.49 -7.95
CA VAL A 71 0.88 -6.71 -8.43
C VAL A 71 0.88 -7.89 -9.40
N SER A 72 1.53 -7.74 -10.55
CA SER A 72 1.66 -8.85 -11.49
C SER A 72 2.35 -10.04 -10.83
N MET A 73 1.80 -11.24 -11.02
CA MET A 73 2.41 -12.46 -10.46
C MET A 73 3.83 -12.69 -10.97
N ASP A 74 4.13 -12.18 -12.15
CA ASP A 74 5.47 -12.20 -12.72
C ASP A 74 6.50 -11.55 -11.79
N GLU A 75 6.12 -10.49 -11.09
CA GLU A 75 6.99 -9.81 -10.14
C GLU A 75 7.39 -10.72 -8.98
N PHE A 76 6.47 -11.55 -8.51
CA PHE A 76 6.73 -12.50 -7.43
C PHE A 76 7.47 -13.74 -7.95
N GLU A 77 7.01 -14.31 -9.05
CA GLU A 77 7.58 -15.55 -9.62
C GLU A 77 9.01 -15.35 -10.11
N SER A 78 9.34 -14.16 -10.64
CA SER A 78 10.69 -13.83 -11.07
C SER A 78 11.65 -13.50 -9.92
N GLY A 79 11.11 -13.31 -8.71
CA GLY A 79 11.89 -12.94 -7.54
C GLY A 79 12.04 -11.43 -7.32
N ARG A 80 11.60 -10.60 -8.26
CA ARG A 80 11.74 -9.14 -8.14
C ARG A 80 10.99 -8.57 -6.94
N ALA A 81 9.82 -9.14 -6.62
CA ALA A 81 9.00 -8.67 -5.51
C ALA A 81 8.96 -9.63 -4.31
N MET A 82 9.86 -10.59 -4.24
CA MET A 82 9.82 -11.64 -3.21
C MET A 82 9.97 -11.13 -1.78
N LYS A 83 10.55 -9.96 -1.58
CA LYS A 83 10.67 -9.38 -0.25
C LYS A 83 9.39 -8.64 0.19
N TRP A 84 8.47 -8.39 -0.74
CA TRP A 84 7.23 -7.63 -0.47
C TRP A 84 6.03 -8.56 -0.43
N THR A 85 6.04 -9.51 0.51
CA THR A 85 5.01 -10.54 0.62
C THR A 85 4.09 -10.35 1.82
N THR A 86 4.23 -9.26 2.57
CA THR A 86 3.34 -8.93 3.67
C THR A 86 2.36 -7.86 3.21
N ALA A 87 1.07 -8.15 3.34
CA ALA A 87 0.01 -7.23 2.92
C ALA A 87 -0.42 -6.35 4.09
N TRP A 88 -0.40 -5.03 3.88
CA TRP A 88 -1.06 -4.09 4.79
C TRP A 88 -2.45 -3.84 4.22
N GLU A 89 -3.47 -4.21 4.99
CA GLU A 89 -4.86 -4.13 4.55
C GLU A 89 -5.38 -2.71 4.73
N LEU A 90 -5.83 -2.10 3.64
CA LEU A 90 -6.29 -0.71 3.59
C LEU A 90 -7.76 -0.64 3.21
N ILE A 91 -8.49 0.25 3.87
CA ILE A 91 -9.87 0.57 3.50
C ILE A 91 -10.08 2.08 3.49
N GLY A 92 -11.15 2.52 2.83
CA GLY A 92 -11.61 3.89 2.88
C GLY A 92 -10.65 4.92 2.31
N ALA A 93 -9.87 4.55 1.29
CA ALA A 93 -8.93 5.48 0.68
C ALA A 93 -9.65 6.66 0.04
N GLN A 94 -9.16 7.87 0.31
CA GLN A 94 -9.71 9.10 -0.25
C GLN A 94 -8.59 10.03 -0.66
N SER A 95 -8.72 10.61 -1.86
CA SER A 95 -7.80 11.63 -2.34
C SER A 95 -8.08 12.95 -1.62
N LEU A 96 -7.02 13.70 -1.33
CA LEU A 96 -7.18 15.08 -0.87
C LEU A 96 -7.50 15.98 -2.08
N PRO A 97 -8.33 17.00 -1.90
CA PRO A 97 -8.61 17.97 -2.98
C PRO A 97 -7.33 18.66 -3.47
N THR A 98 -6.41 18.93 -2.54
CA THR A 98 -5.11 19.56 -2.84
C THR A 98 -4.04 18.83 -2.04
N PRO A 99 -2.95 18.42 -2.68
CA PRO A 99 -1.83 17.80 -1.96
C PRO A 99 -1.27 18.74 -0.89
N VAL A 100 -0.87 18.16 0.25
CA VAL A 100 -0.35 18.91 1.39
C VAL A 100 1.10 18.47 1.65
N PRO A 101 2.03 19.42 1.83
CA PRO A 101 3.41 19.06 2.16
C PRO A 101 3.46 18.20 3.42
N TYR A 102 4.25 17.12 3.37
CA TYR A 102 4.49 16.24 4.50
C TYR A 102 5.83 16.61 5.15
N LYS A 103 5.78 16.89 6.45
CA LYS A 103 7.00 17.15 7.22
C LYS A 103 7.17 16.05 8.26
N HIS A 104 8.33 15.42 8.25
CA HIS A 104 8.69 14.49 9.32
C HIS A 104 8.86 15.26 10.62
N PRO A 105 8.37 14.70 11.72
CA PRO A 105 8.59 15.30 13.03
C PRO A 105 10.07 15.27 13.43
#